data_1460a020eafb6c29be5b2221ad82835a
#
_entry.id   1460a020eafb6c29be5b2221ad82835a
#
_cell.length_a   1.000
_cell.length_b   1.000
_cell.length_c   1.000
_cell.angle_alpha   90.00
_cell.angle_beta   90.00
_cell.angle_gamma   90.00
#
_symmetry.space_group_name_H-M   'P 1'
#
loop_
_entity.id
_entity.type
_entity.pdbx_description
1 polymer ?
#
loop_
_entity_poly.entity_id
_entity_poly.type
_entity_poly.pdbx_seq_one_letter_code
_entity_poly.pdbx_strand_id
1 'polypeptide(L)'
;MSLSDRIEKLFMSVQKPVRYMGGEFNAVMKNPADVDVRYAFLFPDTYEVGMSHLGMKILYHAINRRDDAWCERVFSPWVDMADLMRENDIPLFSLESRTPVREFDLLGITLQYEMSFTNILEALDLAGIPLRREDRKDGPFIIVGGPCAFNPEPLEPFVDLVAIGDGEEETLQTIEVYKAWKHSGRPREDYLKMCASIPGIYVPSLYDVTYNDDGTVQKVTPKPGSGVPEVVRKAMVRDLNTATYPEKLIVPYGEIVHNSIMLEIFRGCTRGCRFCQAGMIYRPVRERNIDQLMEMAEKLVSSTGYDEISLMSLSSGDYSCLPELAHRMVEKYAARRVRIALPSQRIDNVLTDTLKETQKVRKTALTLAPDAGTQRLRDVINKGVTEEDLIRSVTDAFDQGWSAVKLYFMLGLPTETDDDVLGIADLAEKVRRCYFSIPKERRAPGLRITVSASVFVPKNDTPFQWSPQLDYEAVVHRQQLLKQALSRIKGVDFKYHAPDLSYIEAVFARGDRRLADALERAWRLGCRFDGWSDQFRYDMWLKAFEETGLDPDFYHPGTIA
;
A
#
# COMPACT_ATOMS: atom_id res chain seq x y z
N MET A 1 -3.91 -11.91 -37.35
CA MET A 1 -3.36 -10.81 -36.56
C MET A 1 -3.07 -11.34 -35.19
N SER A 2 -1.84 -11.19 -34.69
CA SER A 2 -1.47 -11.68 -33.36
C SER A 2 -2.20 -10.90 -32.27
N LEU A 3 -2.25 -11.43 -31.03
CA LEU A 3 -2.80 -10.70 -29.89
C LEU A 3 -2.05 -9.37 -29.68
N SER A 4 -0.72 -9.40 -29.80
CA SER A 4 0.11 -8.20 -29.71
C SER A 4 -0.29 -7.11 -30.72
N ASP A 5 -0.54 -7.47 -31.97
CA ASP A 5 -0.99 -6.51 -32.99
C ASP A 5 -2.38 -5.92 -32.66
N ARG A 6 -3.25 -6.72 -32.05
CA ARG A 6 -4.59 -6.28 -31.61
C ARG A 6 -4.50 -5.29 -30.45
N ILE A 7 -3.64 -5.57 -29.46
CA ILE A 7 -3.37 -4.69 -28.32
C ILE A 7 -2.81 -3.35 -28.79
N GLU A 8 -1.81 -3.36 -29.71
CA GLU A 8 -1.18 -2.14 -30.19
C GLU A 8 -2.15 -1.20 -30.91
N LYS A 9 -3.16 -1.73 -31.57
CA LYS A 9 -4.20 -0.90 -32.22
C LYS A 9 -5.01 -0.09 -31.23
N LEU A 10 -5.15 -0.56 -29.96
CA LEU A 10 -5.89 0.16 -28.93
C LEU A 10 -5.12 1.36 -28.36
N PHE A 11 -3.79 1.39 -28.49
CA PHE A 11 -2.96 2.43 -27.88
C PHE A 11 -3.33 3.85 -28.30
N MET A 12 -3.80 4.03 -29.54
CA MET A 12 -4.21 5.35 -30.02
C MET A 12 -5.60 5.79 -29.54
N SER A 13 -6.33 4.89 -28.87
CA SER A 13 -7.71 5.13 -28.40
C SER A 13 -7.80 5.30 -26.89
N VAL A 14 -6.68 5.19 -26.16
CA VAL A 14 -6.64 5.30 -24.69
C VAL A 14 -5.92 6.57 -24.25
N GLN A 15 -6.27 7.06 -23.07
CA GLN A 15 -5.70 8.30 -22.51
C GLN A 15 -4.19 8.22 -22.27
N LYS A 16 -3.68 7.05 -21.84
CA LYS A 16 -2.28 6.84 -21.49
C LYS A 16 -1.74 5.53 -22.05
N PRO A 17 -1.34 5.48 -23.33
CA PRO A 17 -0.82 4.26 -23.96
C PRO A 17 0.37 3.63 -23.22
N VAL A 18 1.20 4.46 -22.60
CA VAL A 18 2.41 4.03 -21.87
C VAL A 18 2.14 3.01 -20.77
N ARG A 19 0.92 2.96 -20.22
CA ARG A 19 0.49 1.98 -19.23
C ARG A 19 0.53 0.53 -19.74
N TYR A 20 0.45 0.35 -21.05
CA TYR A 20 0.18 -0.95 -21.70
C TYR A 20 1.27 -1.38 -22.67
N MET A 21 2.29 -0.53 -22.88
CA MET A 21 3.31 -0.77 -23.90
C MET A 21 4.27 -1.89 -23.53
N GLY A 22 4.73 -1.95 -22.26
CA GLY A 22 5.82 -2.82 -21.86
C GLY A 22 7.16 -2.46 -22.51
N GLY A 23 8.15 -3.36 -22.42
CA GLY A 23 9.45 -3.20 -23.07
C GLY A 23 10.36 -2.16 -22.41
N GLU A 24 10.09 -1.78 -21.18
CA GLU A 24 10.88 -0.79 -20.45
C GLU A 24 12.30 -1.26 -20.20
N PHE A 25 13.21 -0.31 -20.05
CA PHE A 25 14.59 -0.59 -19.73
C PHE A 25 14.71 -1.38 -18.42
N ASN A 26 15.53 -2.43 -18.43
CA ASN A 26 15.68 -3.41 -17.34
C ASN A 26 14.48 -4.34 -17.10
N ALA A 27 13.43 -4.34 -17.91
CA ALA A 27 12.43 -5.40 -17.86
C ALA A 27 13.08 -6.76 -18.20
N VAL A 28 12.72 -7.80 -17.44
CA VAL A 28 13.31 -9.13 -17.60
C VAL A 28 12.52 -9.90 -18.64
N MET A 29 13.18 -10.26 -19.74
CA MET A 29 12.61 -11.09 -20.80
C MET A 29 13.23 -12.46 -20.80
N LYS A 30 12.39 -13.52 -20.74
CA LYS A 30 12.80 -14.92 -20.84
C LYS A 30 12.02 -15.61 -21.96
N ASN A 31 12.52 -16.73 -22.41
CA ASN A 31 11.76 -17.59 -23.31
C ASN A 31 10.81 -18.46 -22.47
N PRO A 32 9.50 -18.47 -22.72
CA PRO A 32 8.55 -19.30 -21.99
C PRO A 32 8.89 -20.80 -22.01
N ALA A 33 9.58 -21.28 -23.04
CA ALA A 33 9.98 -22.67 -23.16
C ALA A 33 11.14 -23.07 -22.21
N ASP A 34 11.86 -22.10 -21.68
CA ASP A 34 13.06 -22.32 -20.86
C ASP A 34 12.74 -22.25 -19.34
N VAL A 35 11.47 -22.01 -18.96
CA VAL A 35 11.05 -21.88 -17.57
C VAL A 35 9.98 -22.90 -17.21
N ASP A 36 10.06 -23.43 -15.99
CA ASP A 36 9.07 -24.39 -15.47
C ASP A 36 7.80 -23.69 -14.97
N VAL A 37 7.94 -22.44 -14.45
CA VAL A 37 6.85 -21.69 -13.82
C VAL A 37 6.76 -20.29 -14.39
N ARG A 38 5.57 -19.93 -14.88
CA ARG A 38 5.20 -18.57 -15.27
C ARG A 38 4.36 -17.94 -14.16
N TYR A 39 4.83 -16.80 -13.66
CA TYR A 39 4.21 -16.08 -12.56
C TYR A 39 3.71 -14.71 -13.07
N ALA A 40 2.40 -14.48 -13.09
CA ALA A 40 1.84 -13.15 -13.31
C ALA A 40 1.77 -12.41 -11.97
N PHE A 41 2.30 -11.19 -11.91
CA PHE A 41 2.22 -10.37 -10.69
C PHE A 41 1.34 -9.16 -10.94
N LEU A 42 0.10 -9.21 -10.43
CA LEU A 42 -0.91 -8.17 -10.57
C LEU A 42 -0.80 -7.15 -9.43
N PHE A 43 -0.68 -5.88 -9.80
CA PHE A 43 -0.97 -4.76 -8.91
C PHE A 43 -2.39 -4.26 -9.24
N PRO A 44 -3.36 -4.30 -8.30
CA PRO A 44 -4.76 -4.02 -8.58
C PRO A 44 -5.06 -2.51 -8.60
N ASP A 45 -4.24 -1.75 -9.29
CA ASP A 45 -4.38 -0.32 -9.59
C ASP A 45 -3.63 -0.01 -10.90
N THR A 46 -3.58 1.26 -11.27
CA THR A 46 -2.92 1.71 -12.50
C THR A 46 -1.41 1.46 -12.48
N TYR A 47 -0.81 1.45 -13.67
CA TYR A 47 0.62 1.31 -13.88
C TYR A 47 1.45 2.30 -13.04
N GLU A 48 1.05 3.57 -12.96
CA GLU A 48 1.79 4.62 -12.24
C GLU A 48 1.87 4.36 -10.74
N VAL A 49 0.81 3.81 -10.17
CA VAL A 49 0.76 3.43 -8.75
C VAL A 49 1.58 2.17 -8.51
N GLY A 50 1.36 1.13 -9.31
CA GLY A 50 2.05 -0.15 -9.16
C GLY A 50 3.54 -0.07 -9.42
N MET A 51 3.98 0.66 -10.44
CA MET A 51 5.42 0.89 -10.71
C MET A 51 6.11 1.71 -9.63
N SER A 52 5.36 2.38 -8.77
CA SER A 52 5.87 3.11 -7.61
C SER A 52 5.95 2.23 -6.35
N HIS A 53 5.54 0.96 -6.40
CA HIS A 53 5.47 0.08 -5.24
C HIS A 53 6.75 -0.75 -5.08
N LEU A 54 7.47 -0.58 -3.95
CA LEU A 54 8.75 -1.25 -3.70
C LEU A 54 8.61 -2.77 -3.55
N GLY A 55 7.56 -3.25 -2.85
CA GLY A 55 7.33 -4.70 -2.66
C GLY A 55 7.18 -5.45 -3.97
N MET A 56 6.48 -4.85 -4.96
CA MET A 56 6.38 -5.43 -6.30
C MET A 56 7.75 -5.55 -6.97
N LYS A 57 8.61 -4.54 -6.85
CA LYS A 57 9.97 -4.54 -7.41
C LYS A 57 10.84 -5.62 -6.76
N ILE A 58 10.71 -5.80 -5.44
CA ILE A 58 11.46 -6.84 -4.69
C ILE A 58 11.04 -8.23 -5.14
N LEU A 59 9.74 -8.53 -5.17
CA LEU A 59 9.24 -9.86 -5.54
C LEU A 59 9.47 -10.17 -7.03
N TYR A 60 9.27 -9.18 -7.91
CA TYR A 60 9.61 -9.31 -9.33
C TYR A 60 11.08 -9.70 -9.51
N HIS A 61 11.99 -9.03 -8.79
CA HIS A 61 13.41 -9.35 -8.83
C HIS A 61 13.70 -10.74 -8.24
N ALA A 62 13.12 -11.05 -7.06
CA ALA A 62 13.35 -12.33 -6.38
C ALA A 62 12.97 -13.52 -7.26
N ILE A 63 11.82 -13.47 -7.92
CA ILE A 63 11.37 -14.53 -8.82
C ILE A 63 12.25 -14.59 -10.09
N ASN A 64 12.54 -13.42 -10.68
CA ASN A 64 13.29 -13.38 -11.95
C ASN A 64 14.78 -13.70 -11.83
N ARG A 65 15.36 -13.72 -10.61
CA ARG A 65 16.71 -14.26 -10.37
C ARG A 65 16.80 -15.78 -10.59
N ARG A 66 15.68 -16.48 -10.56
CA ARG A 66 15.62 -17.93 -10.81
C ARG A 66 15.69 -18.17 -12.31
N ASP A 67 16.40 -19.20 -12.73
CA ASP A 67 16.44 -19.58 -14.14
C ASP A 67 15.16 -20.33 -14.57
N ASP A 68 14.50 -21.00 -13.63
CA ASP A 68 13.36 -21.88 -13.84
C ASP A 68 11.98 -21.21 -13.64
N ALA A 69 11.95 -19.91 -13.32
CA ALA A 69 10.72 -19.15 -13.19
C ALA A 69 10.81 -17.79 -13.89
N TRP A 70 9.67 -17.31 -14.40
CA TRP A 70 9.56 -15.99 -15.01
C TRP A 70 8.38 -15.23 -14.44
N CYS A 71 8.65 -14.09 -13.80
CA CYS A 71 7.65 -13.16 -13.29
C CYS A 71 7.41 -12.05 -14.30
N GLU A 72 6.15 -11.83 -14.65
CA GLU A 72 5.69 -10.79 -15.55
C GLU A 72 4.69 -9.87 -14.85
N ARG A 73 4.75 -8.57 -15.13
CA ARG A 73 3.91 -7.56 -14.48
C ARG A 73 2.55 -7.45 -15.15
N VAL A 74 1.53 -7.27 -14.31
CA VAL A 74 0.16 -7.00 -14.71
C VAL A 74 -0.36 -5.82 -13.88
N PHE A 75 -1.11 -4.91 -14.49
CA PHE A 75 -1.79 -3.80 -13.82
C PHE A 75 -3.26 -3.78 -14.19
N SER A 76 -4.11 -3.24 -13.31
CA SER A 76 -5.50 -3.03 -13.66
C SER A 76 -5.60 -2.01 -14.79
N PRO A 77 -6.20 -2.36 -15.93
CA PRO A 77 -6.39 -1.41 -17.01
C PRO A 77 -7.38 -0.32 -16.58
N TRP A 78 -7.06 0.94 -16.91
CA TRP A 78 -8.00 2.03 -16.66
C TRP A 78 -9.31 1.81 -17.42
N VAL A 79 -10.37 2.49 -17.00
CA VAL A 79 -11.74 2.26 -17.51
C VAL A 79 -11.83 2.29 -19.03
N ASP A 80 -11.15 3.23 -19.69
CA ASP A 80 -11.13 3.34 -21.16
C ASP A 80 -10.51 2.11 -21.85
N MET A 81 -9.41 1.61 -21.31
CA MET A 81 -8.77 0.39 -21.85
C MET A 81 -9.58 -0.86 -21.52
N ALA A 82 -10.16 -0.96 -20.32
CA ALA A 82 -10.98 -2.09 -19.94
C ALA A 82 -12.21 -2.24 -20.85
N ASP A 83 -12.87 -1.13 -21.18
CA ASP A 83 -13.99 -1.11 -22.09
C ASP A 83 -13.58 -1.54 -23.51
N LEU A 84 -12.49 -1.00 -24.04
CA LEU A 84 -11.94 -1.40 -25.35
C LEU A 84 -11.50 -2.86 -25.39
N MET A 85 -10.96 -3.40 -24.30
CA MET A 85 -10.59 -4.82 -24.20
C MET A 85 -11.84 -5.70 -24.33
N ARG A 86 -12.95 -5.35 -23.67
CA ARG A 86 -14.24 -6.08 -23.79
C ARG A 86 -14.82 -5.97 -25.20
N GLU A 87 -14.84 -4.76 -25.79
CA GLU A 87 -15.36 -4.53 -27.14
C GLU A 87 -14.59 -5.30 -28.23
N ASN A 88 -13.30 -5.58 -27.98
CA ASN A 88 -12.42 -6.23 -28.95
C ASN A 88 -12.05 -7.67 -28.58
N ASP A 89 -12.68 -8.29 -27.57
CA ASP A 89 -12.33 -9.63 -27.07
C ASP A 89 -10.81 -9.80 -26.78
N ILE A 90 -10.20 -8.80 -26.16
CA ILE A 90 -8.80 -8.84 -25.74
C ILE A 90 -8.75 -9.18 -24.25
N PRO A 91 -8.18 -10.33 -23.85
CA PRO A 91 -8.06 -10.69 -22.44
C PRO A 91 -7.01 -9.83 -21.73
N LEU A 92 -7.08 -9.74 -20.40
CA LEU A 92 -6.01 -9.12 -19.60
C LEU A 92 -4.68 -9.83 -19.84
N PHE A 93 -3.62 -9.07 -20.03
CA PHE A 93 -2.31 -9.55 -20.48
C PHE A 93 -1.18 -8.99 -19.61
N SER A 94 -0.04 -9.70 -19.61
CA SER A 94 1.20 -9.25 -18.98
C SER A 94 1.93 -8.21 -19.84
N LEU A 95 2.73 -7.34 -19.22
CA LEU A 95 3.47 -6.31 -19.94
C LEU A 95 4.68 -6.84 -20.70
N GLU A 96 5.37 -7.86 -20.17
CA GLU A 96 6.59 -8.40 -20.75
C GLU A 96 6.30 -9.14 -22.06
N SER A 97 5.51 -10.20 -22.02
CA SER A 97 5.25 -11.07 -23.17
C SER A 97 3.93 -10.82 -23.87
N ARG A 98 3.04 -10.01 -23.26
CA ARG A 98 1.63 -9.83 -23.70
C ARG A 98 0.85 -11.15 -23.74
N THR A 99 1.23 -12.09 -22.88
CA THR A 99 0.50 -13.34 -22.70
C THR A 99 -0.77 -13.08 -21.89
N PRO A 100 -1.92 -13.69 -22.25
CA PRO A 100 -3.13 -13.66 -21.43
C PRO A 100 -2.86 -14.17 -20.01
N VAL A 101 -3.35 -13.45 -18.99
CA VAL A 101 -3.09 -13.79 -17.58
C VAL A 101 -3.62 -15.19 -17.22
N ARG A 102 -4.68 -15.64 -17.87
CA ARG A 102 -5.22 -16.99 -17.69
C ARG A 102 -4.24 -18.12 -18.03
N GLU A 103 -3.25 -17.85 -18.88
CA GLU A 103 -2.27 -18.84 -19.34
C GLU A 103 -1.07 -19.01 -18.40
N PHE A 104 -1.02 -18.25 -17.31
CA PHE A 104 0.03 -18.36 -16.30
C PHE A 104 -0.23 -19.52 -15.33
N ASP A 105 0.82 -19.98 -14.69
CA ASP A 105 0.76 -21.01 -13.65
C ASP A 105 0.26 -20.46 -12.31
N LEU A 106 0.78 -19.30 -11.93
CA LEU A 106 0.49 -18.60 -10.69
C LEU A 106 0.15 -17.13 -10.97
N LEU A 107 -0.86 -16.59 -10.26
CA LEU A 107 -1.23 -15.18 -10.27
C LEU A 107 -1.08 -14.62 -8.86
N GLY A 108 0.00 -13.89 -8.61
CA GLY A 108 0.21 -13.13 -7.38
C GLY A 108 -0.47 -11.77 -7.45
N ILE A 109 -1.15 -11.39 -6.39
CA ILE A 109 -1.84 -10.09 -6.28
C ILE A 109 -1.43 -9.41 -4.98
N THR A 110 -1.01 -8.15 -5.03
CA THR A 110 -0.67 -7.41 -3.83
C THR A 110 -1.85 -6.61 -3.31
N LEU A 111 -2.24 -6.84 -2.05
CA LEU A 111 -3.36 -6.18 -1.36
C LEU A 111 -2.85 -5.00 -0.55
N GLN A 112 -2.85 -3.79 -1.13
CA GLN A 112 -2.32 -2.59 -0.48
C GLN A 112 -3.39 -1.74 0.19
N TYR A 113 -4.63 -1.85 -0.28
CA TYR A 113 -5.74 -1.02 0.14
C TYR A 113 -7.08 -1.72 -0.15
N GLU A 114 -8.01 -1.71 0.79
CA GLU A 114 -9.29 -2.43 0.67
C GLU A 114 -10.13 -1.91 -0.51
N MET A 115 -10.03 -0.60 -0.80
CA MET A 115 -10.77 0.00 -1.92
C MET A 115 -10.21 -0.37 -3.31
N SER A 116 -9.25 -1.29 -3.37
CA SER A 116 -8.80 -1.92 -4.62
C SER A 116 -9.39 -3.32 -4.85
N PHE A 117 -10.24 -3.83 -3.96
CA PHE A 117 -10.76 -5.19 -4.06
C PHE A 117 -11.65 -5.39 -5.28
N THR A 118 -12.45 -4.39 -5.68
CA THR A 118 -13.23 -4.43 -6.93
C THR A 118 -12.33 -4.56 -8.16
N ASN A 119 -11.14 -3.96 -8.15
CA ASN A 119 -10.18 -4.08 -9.26
C ASN A 119 -9.62 -5.50 -9.40
N ILE A 120 -9.61 -6.29 -8.32
CA ILE A 120 -9.22 -7.70 -8.38
C ILE A 120 -10.27 -8.48 -9.16
N LEU A 121 -11.55 -8.29 -8.86
CA LEU A 121 -12.65 -8.95 -9.59
C LEU A 121 -12.66 -8.52 -11.06
N GLU A 122 -12.45 -7.23 -11.33
CA GLU A 122 -12.32 -6.70 -12.68
C GLU A 122 -11.16 -7.35 -13.46
N ALA A 123 -10.02 -7.52 -12.82
CA ALA A 123 -8.86 -8.16 -13.45
C ALA A 123 -9.10 -9.65 -13.73
N LEU A 124 -9.77 -10.36 -12.81
CA LEU A 124 -10.12 -11.76 -13.03
C LEU A 124 -11.12 -11.93 -14.18
N ASP A 125 -12.15 -11.07 -14.24
CA ASP A 125 -13.14 -11.08 -15.32
C ASP A 125 -12.49 -10.78 -16.68
N LEU A 126 -11.69 -9.72 -16.78
CA LEU A 126 -10.96 -9.38 -18.01
C LEU A 126 -9.96 -10.46 -18.42
N ALA A 127 -9.41 -11.21 -17.48
CA ALA A 127 -8.54 -12.35 -17.76
C ALA A 127 -9.31 -13.59 -18.22
N GLY A 128 -10.64 -13.61 -18.12
CA GLY A 128 -11.47 -14.79 -18.36
C GLY A 128 -11.27 -15.88 -17.30
N ILE A 129 -10.88 -15.48 -16.07
CA ILE A 129 -10.71 -16.39 -14.93
C ILE A 129 -12.02 -16.35 -14.12
N PRO A 130 -12.67 -17.49 -13.82
CA PRO A 130 -13.84 -17.50 -12.98
C PRO A 130 -13.58 -16.82 -11.63
N LEU A 131 -14.46 -15.91 -11.21
CA LEU A 131 -14.27 -15.13 -9.98
C LEU A 131 -14.15 -16.05 -8.77
N ARG A 132 -15.14 -16.92 -8.58
CA ARG A 132 -15.16 -17.81 -7.43
C ARG A 132 -14.25 -19.01 -7.63
N ARG A 133 -13.48 -19.33 -6.60
CA ARG A 133 -12.52 -20.45 -6.59
C ARG A 133 -13.16 -21.79 -6.96
N GLU A 134 -14.39 -22.04 -6.47
CA GLU A 134 -15.13 -23.30 -6.72
C GLU A 134 -15.43 -23.54 -8.20
N ASP A 135 -15.54 -22.49 -9.01
CA ASP A 135 -15.78 -22.56 -10.44
C ASP A 135 -14.49 -22.77 -11.27
N ARG A 136 -13.31 -22.63 -10.63
CA ARG A 136 -11.99 -22.74 -11.31
C ARG A 136 -11.52 -24.18 -11.39
N LYS A 137 -11.63 -24.77 -12.56
CA LYS A 137 -11.13 -26.12 -12.86
C LYS A 137 -9.69 -26.10 -13.39
N ASP A 138 -9.31 -25.02 -14.04
CA ASP A 138 -8.02 -24.79 -14.67
C ASP A 138 -7.56 -23.34 -14.46
N GLY A 139 -6.44 -22.96 -15.10
CA GLY A 139 -5.83 -21.63 -14.99
C GLY A 139 -4.98 -21.46 -13.73
N PRO A 140 -4.47 -20.23 -13.49
CA PRO A 140 -3.53 -19.97 -12.41
C PRO A 140 -4.13 -20.19 -11.03
N PHE A 141 -3.28 -20.54 -10.05
CA PHE A 141 -3.64 -20.37 -8.66
C PHE A 141 -3.47 -18.91 -8.27
N ILE A 142 -4.46 -18.38 -7.55
CA ILE A 142 -4.50 -16.98 -7.13
C ILE A 142 -3.92 -16.85 -5.72
N ILE A 143 -2.82 -16.12 -5.61
CA ILE A 143 -2.09 -15.89 -4.37
C ILE A 143 -2.17 -14.41 -4.04
N VAL A 144 -2.69 -14.05 -2.87
CA VAL A 144 -2.74 -12.66 -2.42
C VAL A 144 -1.80 -12.42 -1.25
N GLY A 145 -1.21 -11.23 -1.17
CA GLY A 145 -0.32 -10.82 -0.08
C GLY A 145 -0.32 -9.31 0.11
N GLY A 146 0.39 -8.80 1.10
CA GLY A 146 0.44 -7.37 1.43
C GLY A 146 -0.30 -7.02 2.71
N PRO A 147 -0.40 -5.73 3.09
CA PRO A 147 -0.95 -5.32 4.38
C PRO A 147 -2.42 -5.74 4.60
N CYS A 148 -3.27 -5.71 3.56
CA CYS A 148 -4.67 -6.15 3.72
C CYS A 148 -4.82 -7.68 3.77
N ALA A 149 -3.76 -8.45 3.51
CA ALA A 149 -3.77 -9.91 3.69
C ALA A 149 -3.86 -10.34 5.17
N PHE A 150 -3.72 -9.42 6.10
CA PHE A 150 -3.96 -9.66 7.54
C PHE A 150 -5.45 -9.75 7.89
N ASN A 151 -6.34 -9.26 7.02
CA ASN A 151 -7.76 -9.60 7.00
C ASN A 151 -8.20 -9.92 5.56
N PRO A 152 -7.97 -11.14 5.07
CA PRO A 152 -8.30 -11.52 3.69
C PRO A 152 -9.74 -12.02 3.53
N GLU A 153 -10.51 -12.13 4.61
CA GLU A 153 -11.81 -12.80 4.63
C GLU A 153 -12.82 -12.24 3.62
N PRO A 154 -12.90 -10.90 3.37
CA PRO A 154 -13.78 -10.39 2.31
C PRO A 154 -13.44 -10.89 0.89
N LEU A 155 -12.23 -11.42 0.69
CA LEU A 155 -11.77 -11.98 -0.59
C LEU A 155 -11.78 -13.53 -0.61
N GLU A 156 -12.22 -14.18 0.47
CA GLU A 156 -12.11 -15.63 0.66
C GLU A 156 -12.51 -16.46 -0.56
N PRO A 157 -13.72 -16.28 -1.17
CA PRO A 157 -14.15 -17.15 -2.26
C PRO A 157 -13.42 -16.86 -3.59
N PHE A 158 -12.67 -15.76 -3.68
CA PHE A 158 -12.01 -15.32 -4.91
C PHE A 158 -10.52 -15.70 -4.96
N VAL A 159 -9.94 -16.17 -3.85
CA VAL A 159 -8.50 -16.43 -3.76
C VAL A 159 -8.20 -17.87 -3.33
N ASP A 160 -7.04 -18.40 -3.74
CA ASP A 160 -6.63 -19.76 -3.40
C ASP A 160 -5.70 -19.78 -2.17
N LEU A 161 -4.72 -18.88 -2.13
CA LEU A 161 -3.70 -18.76 -1.08
C LEU A 161 -3.58 -17.31 -0.61
N VAL A 162 -3.31 -17.13 0.68
CA VAL A 162 -3.01 -15.83 1.28
C VAL A 162 -1.63 -15.89 1.93
N ALA A 163 -0.72 -15.04 1.48
CA ALA A 163 0.63 -14.89 2.00
C ALA A 163 0.63 -13.77 3.06
N ILE A 164 0.80 -14.15 4.33
CA ILE A 164 0.75 -13.24 5.48
C ILE A 164 2.16 -12.96 5.97
N GLY A 165 2.63 -11.73 5.77
CA GLY A 165 3.95 -11.28 6.22
C GLY A 165 4.88 -10.79 5.12
N ASP A 166 6.17 -11.08 5.27
CA ASP A 166 7.21 -10.73 4.29
C ASP A 166 7.22 -11.77 3.17
N GLY A 167 6.98 -11.34 1.93
CA GLY A 167 6.71 -12.24 0.80
C GLY A 167 7.92 -12.85 0.09
N GLU A 168 9.15 -12.46 0.44
CA GLU A 168 10.35 -12.82 -0.32
C GLU A 168 10.64 -14.33 -0.33
N GLU A 169 10.55 -14.97 0.83
CA GLU A 169 10.85 -16.40 0.97
C GLU A 169 9.65 -17.29 0.68
N GLU A 170 8.46 -16.91 1.18
CA GLU A 170 7.24 -17.69 1.01
C GLU A 170 6.79 -17.75 -0.46
N THR A 171 6.94 -16.65 -1.23
CA THR A 171 6.65 -16.67 -2.66
C THR A 171 7.52 -17.67 -3.41
N LEU A 172 8.82 -17.73 -3.10
CA LEU A 172 9.72 -18.68 -3.72
C LEU A 172 9.40 -20.13 -3.31
N GLN A 173 8.97 -20.34 -2.05
CA GLN A 173 8.55 -21.67 -1.59
C GLN A 173 7.25 -22.12 -2.28
N THR A 174 6.28 -21.23 -2.53
CA THR A 174 5.08 -21.59 -3.29
C THR A 174 5.40 -22.02 -4.72
N ILE A 175 6.41 -21.39 -5.35
CA ILE A 175 6.91 -21.78 -6.67
C ILE A 175 7.53 -23.20 -6.62
N GLU A 176 8.34 -23.51 -5.61
CA GLU A 176 8.92 -24.86 -5.46
C GLU A 176 7.84 -25.91 -5.27
N VAL A 177 6.86 -25.64 -4.41
CA VAL A 177 5.72 -26.54 -4.21
C VAL A 177 4.91 -26.72 -5.50
N TYR A 178 4.73 -25.65 -6.27
CA TYR A 178 4.03 -25.71 -7.56
C TYR A 178 4.76 -26.61 -8.56
N LYS A 179 6.06 -26.48 -8.69
CA LYS A 179 6.87 -27.36 -9.56
C LYS A 179 6.71 -28.83 -9.19
N ALA A 180 6.82 -29.13 -7.90
CA ALA A 180 6.65 -30.51 -7.42
C ALA A 180 5.25 -31.05 -7.69
N TRP A 181 4.22 -30.21 -7.53
CA TRP A 181 2.84 -30.57 -7.81
C TRP A 181 2.55 -30.72 -9.31
N LYS A 182 2.99 -29.78 -10.14
CA LYS A 182 2.74 -29.75 -11.60
C LYS A 182 3.07 -31.07 -12.30
N HIS A 183 4.14 -31.72 -11.88
CA HIS A 183 4.60 -32.99 -12.45
C HIS A 183 4.04 -34.23 -11.74
N SER A 184 3.23 -34.07 -10.70
CA SER A 184 2.73 -35.18 -9.88
C SER A 184 1.44 -35.82 -10.40
N GLY A 185 0.71 -35.16 -11.28
CA GLY A 185 -0.62 -35.58 -11.72
C GLY A 185 -1.71 -35.50 -10.63
N ARG A 186 -1.43 -34.87 -9.49
CA ARG A 186 -2.36 -34.72 -8.37
C ARG A 186 -3.41 -33.61 -8.64
N PRO A 187 -4.59 -33.68 -7.97
CA PRO A 187 -5.60 -32.65 -8.09
C PRO A 187 -5.15 -31.30 -7.52
N ARG A 188 -5.84 -30.21 -7.92
CA ARG A 188 -5.52 -28.82 -7.48
C ARG A 188 -5.51 -28.66 -5.95
N GLU A 189 -6.40 -29.35 -5.25
CA GLU A 189 -6.52 -29.31 -3.79
C GLU A 189 -5.24 -29.80 -3.08
N ASP A 190 -4.47 -30.70 -3.71
CA ASP A 190 -3.22 -31.17 -3.13
C ASP A 190 -2.14 -30.10 -3.14
N TYR A 191 -2.09 -29.25 -4.18
CA TYR A 191 -1.21 -28.08 -4.17
C TYR A 191 -1.53 -27.15 -3.00
N LEU A 192 -2.82 -26.85 -2.77
CA LEU A 192 -3.25 -26.00 -1.65
C LEU A 192 -2.85 -26.59 -0.30
N LYS A 193 -3.06 -27.89 -0.09
CA LYS A 193 -2.63 -28.59 1.14
C LYS A 193 -1.11 -28.58 1.32
N MET A 194 -0.35 -28.76 0.24
CA MET A 194 1.11 -28.69 0.29
C MET A 194 1.57 -27.27 0.66
N CYS A 195 0.98 -26.23 0.10
CA CYS A 195 1.28 -24.84 0.43
C CYS A 195 0.94 -24.48 1.88
N ALA A 196 -0.09 -25.07 2.47
CA ALA A 196 -0.49 -24.80 3.86
C ALA A 196 0.59 -25.15 4.90
N SER A 197 1.62 -25.92 4.52
CA SER A 197 2.79 -26.19 5.37
C SER A 197 3.85 -25.08 5.34
N ILE A 198 3.76 -24.14 4.41
CA ILE A 198 4.68 -23.01 4.30
C ILE A 198 4.34 -21.99 5.40
N PRO A 199 5.30 -21.54 6.23
CA PRO A 199 5.06 -20.49 7.20
C PRO A 199 4.51 -19.22 6.53
N GLY A 200 3.44 -18.65 7.06
CA GLY A 200 2.79 -17.45 6.50
C GLY A 200 1.68 -17.74 5.50
N ILE A 201 1.58 -18.96 4.96
CA ILE A 201 0.51 -19.27 4.01
C ILE A 201 -0.77 -19.69 4.73
N TYR A 202 -1.82 -18.92 4.51
CA TYR A 202 -3.20 -19.24 4.89
C TYR A 202 -3.96 -19.70 3.65
N VAL A 203 -4.66 -20.83 3.78
CA VAL A 203 -5.49 -21.42 2.72
C VAL A 203 -6.95 -21.34 3.15
N PRO A 204 -7.68 -20.28 2.79
CA PRO A 204 -9.02 -20.00 3.35
C PRO A 204 -10.01 -21.15 3.19
N SER A 205 -9.93 -21.88 2.07
CA SER A 205 -10.80 -23.04 1.79
C SER A 205 -10.65 -24.21 2.75
N LEU A 206 -9.57 -24.27 3.53
CA LEU A 206 -9.29 -25.33 4.50
C LEU A 206 -9.73 -25.00 5.92
N TYR A 207 -10.46 -23.88 6.10
CA TYR A 207 -10.98 -23.42 7.39
C TYR A 207 -12.49 -23.20 7.34
N ASP A 208 -13.16 -23.54 8.43
CA ASP A 208 -14.56 -23.24 8.67
C ASP A 208 -14.68 -22.04 9.62
N VAL A 209 -15.66 -21.18 9.37
CA VAL A 209 -16.02 -20.05 10.23
C VAL A 209 -17.37 -20.32 10.86
N THR A 210 -17.46 -20.19 12.18
CA THR A 210 -18.73 -20.23 12.91
C THR A 210 -19.05 -18.85 13.47
N TYR A 211 -20.36 -18.59 13.60
CA TYR A 211 -20.88 -17.30 14.03
C TYR A 211 -21.69 -17.45 15.30
N ASN A 212 -21.71 -16.42 16.14
CA ASN A 212 -22.60 -16.28 17.27
C ASN A 212 -24.03 -15.89 16.81
N ASP A 213 -25.00 -15.96 17.72
CA ASP A 213 -26.40 -15.60 17.42
C ASP A 213 -26.56 -14.12 17.03
N ASP A 214 -25.65 -13.24 17.46
CA ASP A 214 -25.60 -11.82 17.11
C ASP A 214 -24.88 -11.54 15.76
N GLY A 215 -24.41 -12.59 15.09
CA GLY A 215 -23.72 -12.51 13.82
C GLY A 215 -22.22 -12.25 13.92
N THR A 216 -21.65 -12.06 15.11
CA THR A 216 -20.18 -11.92 15.29
C THR A 216 -19.47 -13.25 15.01
N VAL A 217 -18.22 -13.19 14.55
CA VAL A 217 -17.41 -14.40 14.33
C VAL A 217 -17.13 -15.06 15.69
N GLN A 218 -17.55 -16.30 15.84
CA GLN A 218 -17.29 -17.09 17.03
C GLN A 218 -15.90 -17.73 16.96
N LYS A 219 -15.59 -18.40 15.85
CA LYS A 219 -14.31 -19.11 15.69
C LYS A 219 -14.00 -19.38 14.22
N VAL A 220 -12.71 -19.34 13.88
CA VAL A 220 -12.14 -19.87 12.64
C VAL A 220 -11.39 -21.15 13.00
N THR A 221 -11.73 -22.27 12.38
CA THR A 221 -11.17 -23.59 12.72
C THR A 221 -10.72 -24.35 11.48
N PRO A 222 -9.61 -25.09 11.53
CA PRO A 222 -9.25 -26.03 10.47
C PRO A 222 -10.38 -27.02 10.18
N LYS A 223 -10.65 -27.27 8.92
CA LYS A 223 -11.57 -28.35 8.50
C LYS A 223 -11.06 -29.70 8.97
N PRO A 224 -11.93 -30.62 9.40
CA PRO A 224 -11.53 -31.96 9.81
C PRO A 224 -10.72 -32.66 8.73
N GLY A 225 -9.55 -33.18 9.12
CA GLY A 225 -8.64 -33.88 8.21
C GLY A 225 -7.85 -33.02 7.22
N SER A 226 -7.95 -31.70 7.30
CA SER A 226 -7.17 -30.79 6.43
C SER A 226 -5.66 -30.80 6.74
N GLY A 227 -5.30 -31.07 7.99
CA GLY A 227 -3.88 -31.07 8.42
C GLY A 227 -3.25 -29.67 8.54
N VAL A 228 -4.04 -28.60 8.43
CA VAL A 228 -3.53 -27.23 8.53
C VAL A 228 -3.45 -26.77 10.00
N PRO A 229 -2.58 -25.77 10.32
CA PRO A 229 -2.41 -25.27 11.67
C PRO A 229 -3.66 -24.50 12.16
N GLU A 230 -3.94 -24.55 13.47
CA GLU A 230 -5.00 -23.70 14.06
C GLU A 230 -4.70 -22.21 13.97
N VAL A 231 -3.42 -21.83 13.94
CA VAL A 231 -2.96 -20.43 13.86
C VAL A 231 -1.90 -20.33 12.80
N VAL A 232 -2.16 -19.51 11.80
CA VAL A 232 -1.17 -19.14 10.79
C VAL A 232 -0.32 -18.00 11.34
N ARG A 233 0.99 -18.22 11.41
CA ARG A 233 1.94 -17.19 11.86
C ARG A 233 2.52 -16.48 10.66
N LYS A 234 2.59 -15.14 10.69
CA LYS A 234 3.17 -14.36 9.60
C LYS A 234 4.60 -14.81 9.28
N ALA A 235 4.94 -14.87 8.01
CA ALA A 235 6.30 -15.01 7.55
C ALA A 235 7.12 -13.75 7.84
N MET A 236 8.40 -13.91 8.07
CA MET A 236 9.28 -12.80 8.41
C MET A 236 10.72 -13.07 7.98
N VAL A 237 11.25 -12.21 7.14
CA VAL A 237 12.68 -12.13 6.85
C VAL A 237 13.41 -11.65 8.11
N ARG A 238 14.23 -12.50 8.71
CA ARG A 238 14.88 -12.21 9.99
C ARG A 238 16.03 -11.23 9.88
N ASP A 239 16.81 -11.34 8.83
CA ASP A 239 17.96 -10.47 8.55
C ASP A 239 17.81 -9.82 7.16
N LEU A 240 17.56 -8.51 7.13
CA LEU A 240 17.43 -7.78 5.87
C LEU A 240 18.75 -7.70 5.10
N ASN A 241 19.91 -7.90 5.75
CA ASN A 241 21.19 -7.88 5.08
C ASN A 241 21.40 -9.08 4.16
N THR A 242 20.71 -10.18 4.42
CA THR A 242 20.71 -11.38 3.58
C THR A 242 19.52 -11.45 2.62
N ALA A 243 18.53 -10.58 2.82
CA ALA A 243 17.33 -10.56 1.99
C ALA A 243 17.62 -10.14 0.56
N THR A 244 16.96 -10.78 -0.37
CA THR A 244 17.00 -10.41 -1.80
C THR A 244 16.50 -8.98 -1.99
N TYR A 245 17.25 -8.20 -2.77
CA TYR A 245 16.89 -6.83 -3.13
C TYR A 245 17.22 -6.56 -4.60
N PRO A 246 16.45 -5.72 -5.32
CA PRO A 246 16.74 -5.41 -6.72
C PRO A 246 18.13 -4.81 -6.93
N GLU A 247 18.88 -5.35 -7.88
CA GLU A 247 20.14 -4.77 -8.35
C GLU A 247 19.94 -3.83 -9.55
N LYS A 248 18.83 -4.04 -10.26
CA LYS A 248 18.38 -3.21 -11.38
C LYS A 248 16.89 -2.97 -11.21
N LEU A 249 16.47 -1.72 -11.31
CA LEU A 249 15.05 -1.36 -11.33
C LEU A 249 14.60 -1.18 -12.79
N ILE A 250 13.37 -1.58 -13.07
CA ILE A 250 12.72 -1.25 -14.33
C ILE A 250 12.53 0.27 -14.36
N VAL A 251 12.94 0.90 -15.45
CA VAL A 251 12.81 2.34 -15.66
C VAL A 251 11.57 2.62 -16.50
N PRO A 252 10.51 3.22 -15.92
CA PRO A 252 9.29 3.53 -16.65
C PRO A 252 9.52 4.52 -17.77
N TYR A 253 8.78 4.39 -18.88
CA TYR A 253 8.79 5.37 -19.97
C TYR A 253 7.96 6.63 -19.67
N GLY A 254 7.00 6.54 -18.76
CA GLY A 254 6.13 7.63 -18.34
C GLY A 254 6.37 8.05 -16.90
N GLU A 255 5.76 9.17 -16.51
CA GLU A 255 5.76 9.62 -15.12
C GLU A 255 5.03 8.62 -14.22
N ILE A 256 5.62 8.32 -13.07
CA ILE A 256 5.04 7.50 -12.00
C ILE A 256 4.97 8.31 -10.71
N VAL A 257 4.25 7.80 -9.70
CA VAL A 257 4.05 8.53 -8.43
C VAL A 257 5.37 8.78 -7.69
N HIS A 258 6.26 7.77 -7.66
CA HIS A 258 7.57 7.85 -7.03
C HIS A 258 8.67 7.53 -8.05
N ASN A 259 9.12 8.57 -8.75
CA ASN A 259 10.13 8.45 -9.80
C ASN A 259 11.55 8.59 -9.22
N SER A 260 11.96 7.65 -8.38
CA SER A 260 13.26 7.64 -7.69
C SER A 260 13.72 6.23 -7.37
N ILE A 261 15.00 6.10 -7.05
CA ILE A 261 15.53 4.89 -6.42
C ILE A 261 14.97 4.81 -5.01
N MET A 262 14.18 3.79 -4.73
CA MET A 262 13.75 3.48 -3.37
C MET A 262 14.80 2.57 -2.73
N LEU A 263 15.33 2.98 -1.58
CA LEU A 263 16.30 2.22 -0.82
C LEU A 263 15.74 1.93 0.58
N GLU A 264 15.29 0.70 0.81
CA GLU A 264 14.75 0.28 2.10
C GLU A 264 15.88 0.19 3.12
N ILE A 265 15.92 1.15 4.07
CA ILE A 265 16.96 1.21 5.09
C ILE A 265 16.65 0.31 6.30
N PHE A 266 15.37 0.17 6.64
CA PHE A 266 14.88 -0.79 7.62
C PHE A 266 13.40 -1.08 7.44
N ARG A 267 12.92 -2.16 8.04
CA ARG A 267 11.53 -2.60 8.07
C ARG A 267 11.02 -2.71 9.50
N GLY A 268 9.75 -2.36 9.72
CA GLY A 268 9.11 -2.33 11.03
C GLY A 268 9.17 -0.96 11.70
N CYS A 269 8.51 -0.82 12.87
CA CYS A 269 8.48 0.40 13.67
C CYS A 269 8.27 0.05 15.15
N THR A 270 9.00 0.72 16.06
CA THR A 270 8.92 0.51 17.52
C THR A 270 7.97 1.48 18.23
N ARG A 271 7.43 2.50 17.52
CA ARG A 271 6.75 3.64 18.17
C ARG A 271 5.42 3.30 18.84
N GLY A 272 4.67 2.36 18.32
CA GLY A 272 3.46 1.86 18.98
C GLY A 272 2.26 2.78 18.93
N CYS A 273 2.12 3.62 17.89
CA CYS A 273 0.90 4.38 17.64
C CYS A 273 -0.29 3.43 17.55
N ARG A 274 -1.34 3.67 18.36
CA ARG A 274 -2.45 2.71 18.55
C ARG A 274 -3.33 2.52 17.33
N PHE A 275 -3.30 3.43 16.38
CA PHE A 275 -4.06 3.36 15.12
C PHE A 275 -3.29 2.70 13.97
N CYS A 276 -1.96 2.57 14.09
CA CYS A 276 -1.10 2.27 12.95
C CYS A 276 -0.92 0.77 12.75
N GLN A 277 -1.58 0.22 11.74
CA GLN A 277 -1.45 -1.18 11.35
C GLN A 277 -0.01 -1.53 10.94
N ALA A 278 0.62 -0.71 10.10
CA ALA A 278 2.00 -0.92 9.66
C ALA A 278 2.98 -1.00 10.84
N GLY A 279 2.77 -0.18 11.89
CA GLY A 279 3.55 -0.23 13.12
C GLY A 279 3.40 -1.55 13.90
N MET A 280 2.39 -2.36 13.62
CA MET A 280 2.12 -3.64 14.27
C MET A 280 2.53 -4.83 13.40
N ILE A 281 2.04 -4.87 12.16
CA ILE A 281 2.23 -6.03 11.27
C ILE A 281 3.68 -6.21 10.80
N TYR A 282 4.46 -5.13 10.70
CA TYR A 282 5.87 -5.19 10.24
C TYR A 282 6.90 -5.35 11.37
N ARG A 283 6.48 -5.51 12.64
CA ARG A 283 7.40 -5.80 13.75
C ARG A 283 8.06 -7.18 13.61
N PRO A 284 9.28 -7.34 14.15
CA PRO A 284 10.19 -6.37 14.79
C PRO A 284 10.88 -5.44 13.80
N VAL A 285 11.59 -4.42 14.32
CA VAL A 285 12.48 -3.59 13.50
C VAL A 285 13.69 -4.40 13.09
N ARG A 286 14.04 -4.31 11.81
CA ARG A 286 15.21 -4.96 11.19
C ARG A 286 15.87 -3.95 10.28
N GLU A 287 17.14 -3.63 10.57
CA GLU A 287 17.93 -2.62 9.84
C GLU A 287 18.89 -3.27 8.85
N ARG A 288 19.18 -2.59 7.75
CA ARG A 288 20.28 -2.91 6.86
C ARG A 288 21.54 -2.15 7.30
N ASN A 289 22.69 -2.74 7.15
CA ASN A 289 23.95 -2.06 7.44
C ASN A 289 24.32 -1.03 6.35
N ILE A 290 25.11 -0.02 6.72
CA ILE A 290 25.46 1.10 5.85
C ILE A 290 26.21 0.62 4.60
N ASP A 291 27.16 -0.30 4.74
CA ASP A 291 27.98 -0.74 3.61
C ASP A 291 27.15 -1.42 2.53
N GLN A 292 26.19 -2.27 2.95
CA GLN A 292 25.24 -2.87 2.04
C GLN A 292 24.35 -1.82 1.36
N LEU A 293 23.84 -0.83 2.12
CA LEU A 293 23.04 0.26 1.56
C LEU A 293 23.84 1.07 0.53
N MET A 294 25.11 1.32 0.77
CA MET A 294 26.00 2.02 -0.16
C MET A 294 26.27 1.20 -1.44
N GLU A 295 26.40 -0.13 -1.31
CA GLU A 295 26.55 -1.04 -2.46
C GLU A 295 25.26 -1.09 -3.29
N MET A 296 24.11 -1.28 -2.63
CA MET A 296 22.79 -1.30 -3.28
C MET A 296 22.54 0.01 -4.03
N ALA A 297 22.79 1.15 -3.38
CA ALA A 297 22.62 2.46 -4.00
C ALA A 297 23.50 2.62 -5.26
N GLU A 298 24.76 2.14 -5.25
CA GLU A 298 25.65 2.22 -6.41
C GLU A 298 25.13 1.37 -7.58
N LYS A 299 24.70 0.14 -7.31
CA LYS A 299 24.11 -0.74 -8.33
C LYS A 299 22.87 -0.09 -8.96
N LEU A 300 22.00 0.49 -8.13
CA LEU A 300 20.75 1.08 -8.59
C LEU A 300 20.97 2.39 -9.37
N VAL A 301 21.85 3.28 -8.89
CA VAL A 301 22.20 4.52 -9.62
C VAL A 301 22.83 4.19 -10.97
N SER A 302 23.76 3.24 -11.00
CA SER A 302 24.47 2.88 -12.23
C SER A 302 23.59 2.17 -13.27
N SER A 303 22.57 1.44 -12.80
CA SER A 303 21.67 0.65 -13.67
C SER A 303 20.43 1.42 -14.15
N THR A 304 20.09 2.58 -13.55
CA THR A 304 18.84 3.30 -13.87
C THR A 304 19.04 4.70 -14.39
N GLY A 305 20.09 5.39 -13.94
CA GLY A 305 20.30 6.81 -14.24
C GLY A 305 19.38 7.78 -13.49
N TYR A 306 18.66 7.32 -12.46
CA TYR A 306 17.86 8.21 -11.59
C TYR A 306 18.73 9.24 -10.87
N ASP A 307 18.19 10.43 -10.66
CA ASP A 307 18.82 11.57 -9.97
C ASP A 307 18.35 11.75 -8.52
N GLU A 308 17.62 10.76 -7.98
CA GLU A 308 17.19 10.76 -6.58
C GLU A 308 17.24 9.35 -5.98
N ILE A 309 17.78 9.28 -4.74
CA ILE A 309 17.69 8.13 -3.85
C ILE A 309 16.78 8.50 -2.68
N SER A 310 15.69 7.76 -2.51
CA SER A 310 14.74 7.91 -1.41
C SER A 310 15.00 6.82 -0.36
N LEU A 311 15.36 7.23 0.86
CA LEU A 311 15.63 6.32 1.99
C LEU A 311 14.30 5.90 2.62
N MET A 312 13.82 4.73 2.27
CA MET A 312 12.47 4.24 2.61
C MET A 312 12.45 3.47 3.93
N SER A 313 11.49 3.86 4.78
CA SER A 313 11.11 3.14 6.00
C SER A 313 9.81 3.72 6.55
N LEU A 314 9.27 3.13 7.63
CA LEU A 314 8.12 3.69 8.35
C LEU A 314 8.49 4.92 9.20
N SER A 315 9.76 5.13 9.52
CA SER A 315 10.24 6.23 10.35
C SER A 315 11.74 6.45 10.14
N SER A 316 12.13 7.08 9.04
CA SER A 316 13.53 7.18 8.63
C SER A 316 14.45 7.81 9.68
N GLY A 317 13.93 8.73 10.52
CA GLY A 317 14.65 9.32 11.65
C GLY A 317 15.03 8.33 12.76
N ASP A 318 14.42 7.16 12.79
CA ASP A 318 14.70 6.12 13.81
C ASP A 318 15.76 5.11 13.36
N TYR A 319 16.31 5.25 12.14
CA TYR A 319 17.43 4.41 11.71
C TYR A 319 18.67 4.72 12.54
N SER A 320 19.27 3.69 13.15
CA SER A 320 20.33 3.86 14.17
C SER A 320 21.56 4.61 13.67
N CYS A 321 21.88 4.50 12.39
CA CYS A 321 23.06 5.11 11.76
C CYS A 321 22.68 6.17 10.70
N LEU A 322 21.52 6.83 10.83
CA LEU A 322 21.06 7.79 9.81
C LEU A 322 22.05 8.93 9.51
N PRO A 323 22.66 9.61 10.50
CA PRO A 323 23.60 10.69 10.23
C PRO A 323 24.80 10.24 9.39
N GLU A 324 25.39 9.09 9.72
CA GLU A 324 26.53 8.53 8.98
C GLU A 324 26.12 8.11 7.56
N LEU A 325 24.99 7.43 7.42
CA LEU A 325 24.47 7.03 6.11
C LEU A 325 24.22 8.25 5.22
N ALA A 326 23.54 9.27 5.73
CA ALA A 326 23.25 10.50 5.00
C ALA A 326 24.54 11.23 4.57
N HIS A 327 25.52 11.34 5.48
CA HIS A 327 26.81 11.94 5.19
C HIS A 327 27.53 11.20 4.05
N ARG A 328 27.70 9.88 4.16
CA ARG A 328 28.36 9.04 3.13
C ARG A 328 27.63 9.08 1.78
N MET A 329 26.29 9.10 1.80
CA MET A 329 25.49 9.21 0.58
C MET A 329 25.68 10.57 -0.11
N VAL A 330 25.61 11.67 0.66
CA VAL A 330 25.79 13.02 0.11
C VAL A 330 27.20 13.19 -0.44
N GLU A 331 28.25 12.79 0.31
CA GLU A 331 29.63 12.85 -0.14
C GLU A 331 29.83 12.11 -1.48
N LYS A 332 29.30 10.90 -1.59
CA LYS A 332 29.46 10.07 -2.79
C LYS A 332 28.69 10.59 -3.99
N TYR A 333 27.46 11.08 -3.79
CA TYR A 333 26.53 11.35 -4.87
C TYR A 333 26.34 12.83 -5.22
N ALA A 334 26.78 13.77 -4.39
CA ALA A 334 26.62 15.21 -4.66
C ALA A 334 27.26 15.64 -5.99
N ALA A 335 28.48 15.17 -6.28
CA ALA A 335 29.17 15.47 -7.55
C ALA A 335 28.45 14.90 -8.79
N ARG A 336 27.69 13.82 -8.60
CA ARG A 336 26.85 13.19 -9.65
C ARG A 336 25.46 13.83 -9.74
N ARG A 337 25.15 14.84 -8.91
CA ARG A 337 23.86 15.52 -8.80
C ARG A 337 22.69 14.58 -8.45
N VAL A 338 22.98 13.48 -7.76
CA VAL A 338 21.94 12.57 -7.24
C VAL A 338 21.54 13.06 -5.86
N ARG A 339 20.26 13.33 -5.69
CA ARG A 339 19.65 13.85 -4.48
C ARG A 339 19.34 12.71 -3.50
N ILE A 340 19.48 12.98 -2.19
CA ILE A 340 19.05 12.07 -1.13
C ILE A 340 17.76 12.60 -0.52
N ALA A 341 16.70 11.79 -0.53
CA ALA A 341 15.39 12.13 0.03
C ALA A 341 15.09 11.29 1.28
N LEU A 342 14.49 11.92 2.29
CA LEU A 342 14.08 11.32 3.56
C LEU A 342 12.55 11.51 3.72
N PRO A 343 11.71 10.65 3.12
CA PRO A 343 10.28 10.90 3.03
C PRO A 343 9.53 10.73 4.37
N SER A 344 9.97 9.84 5.25
CA SER A 344 9.25 9.43 6.46
C SER A 344 9.92 9.95 7.72
N GLN A 345 9.85 11.27 7.94
CA GLN A 345 10.42 11.90 9.13
C GLN A 345 9.37 12.08 10.22
N ARG A 346 9.79 11.82 11.46
CA ARG A 346 9.00 12.15 12.63
C ARG A 346 9.36 13.54 13.14
N ILE A 347 8.39 14.18 13.80
CA ILE A 347 8.52 15.53 14.35
C ILE A 347 9.61 15.60 15.43
N ASP A 348 9.72 14.59 16.28
CA ASP A 348 10.67 14.50 17.39
C ASP A 348 12.12 14.19 16.95
N ASN A 349 12.31 13.68 15.73
CA ASN A 349 13.59 13.24 15.19
C ASN A 349 13.98 13.97 13.89
N VAL A 350 13.53 15.20 13.71
CA VAL A 350 14.03 16.04 12.62
C VAL A 350 15.48 16.43 12.89
N LEU A 351 16.41 15.63 12.40
CA LEU A 351 17.86 15.91 12.49
C LEU A 351 18.20 17.04 11.52
N THR A 352 18.20 18.27 12.04
CA THR A 352 18.38 19.50 11.25
C THR A 352 19.67 19.50 10.45
N ASP A 353 20.75 18.94 10.99
CA ASP A 353 22.04 18.88 10.29
C ASP A 353 22.03 17.84 9.16
N THR A 354 21.39 16.68 9.37
CA THR A 354 21.20 15.67 8.32
C THR A 354 20.32 16.20 7.19
N LEU A 355 19.27 16.97 7.53
CA LEU A 355 18.44 17.64 6.52
C LEU A 355 19.23 18.69 5.74
N LYS A 356 20.07 19.48 6.38
CA LYS A 356 20.95 20.45 5.70
C LYS A 356 21.84 19.77 4.67
N GLU A 357 22.42 18.63 5.01
CA GLU A 357 23.27 17.88 4.09
C GLU A 357 22.50 17.34 2.89
N THR A 358 21.37 16.67 3.13
CA THR A 358 20.57 16.07 2.06
C THR A 358 19.93 17.11 1.13
N GLN A 359 19.71 18.34 1.61
CA GLN A 359 19.03 19.41 0.86
C GLN A 359 19.95 20.42 0.16
N LYS A 360 21.24 20.17 0.12
CA LYS A 360 22.18 20.99 -0.68
C LYS A 360 21.78 21.06 -2.16
N VAL A 361 20.97 20.13 -2.65
CA VAL A 361 20.58 20.02 -4.06
C VAL A 361 19.22 20.66 -4.34
N ARG A 362 18.17 20.44 -3.53
CA ARG A 362 16.83 21.06 -3.70
C ARG A 362 15.98 20.96 -2.43
N LYS A 363 15.27 22.06 -2.07
CA LYS A 363 14.30 22.09 -0.96
C LYS A 363 12.92 21.63 -1.44
N THR A 364 12.33 20.68 -0.72
CA THR A 364 10.93 20.23 -0.89
C THR A 364 10.09 20.70 0.29
N ALA A 365 8.76 20.58 0.22
CA ALA A 365 7.90 20.88 1.36
C ALA A 365 8.21 19.94 2.53
N LEU A 366 8.28 20.49 3.76
CA LEU A 366 8.40 19.69 4.97
C LEU A 366 7.07 19.05 5.32
N THR A 367 7.04 17.74 5.44
CA THR A 367 5.84 16.98 5.81
C THR A 367 5.97 16.45 7.23
N LEU A 368 5.02 16.82 8.09
CA LEU A 368 4.97 16.42 9.49
C LEU A 368 3.60 15.87 9.85
N ALA A 369 3.55 14.85 10.70
CA ALA A 369 2.33 14.17 11.09
C ALA A 369 2.11 14.25 12.62
N PRO A 370 1.50 15.33 13.14
CA PRO A 370 1.05 15.39 14.53
C PRO A 370 -0.07 14.40 14.83
N ASP A 371 -0.89 14.09 13.82
CA ASP A 371 -2.06 13.21 13.77
C ASP A 371 -3.25 13.70 14.62
N ALA A 372 -3.04 14.48 15.70
CA ALA A 372 -4.10 15.03 16.54
C ALA A 372 -3.82 16.48 16.94
N GLY A 373 -4.90 17.28 17.15
CA GLY A 373 -4.82 18.69 17.44
C GLY A 373 -4.32 19.03 18.85
N THR A 374 -4.63 18.21 19.86
CA THR A 374 -4.27 18.45 21.26
C THR A 374 -3.25 17.43 21.77
N GLN A 375 -2.51 17.81 22.83
CA GLN A 375 -1.58 16.89 23.49
C GLN A 375 -2.34 15.71 24.09
N ARG A 376 -3.48 15.97 24.75
CA ARG A 376 -4.35 14.91 25.29
C ARG A 376 -4.64 13.83 24.24
N LEU A 377 -5.04 14.21 23.05
CA LEU A 377 -5.41 13.25 22.03
C LEU A 377 -4.17 12.58 21.41
N ARG A 378 -3.02 13.29 21.29
CA ARG A 378 -1.75 12.66 20.91
C ARG A 378 -1.32 11.58 21.90
N ASP A 379 -1.57 11.79 23.19
CA ASP A 379 -1.29 10.78 24.23
C ASP A 379 -2.26 9.58 24.14
N VAL A 380 -3.55 9.83 23.87
CA VAL A 380 -4.55 8.77 23.61
C VAL A 380 -4.11 7.86 22.46
N ILE A 381 -3.64 8.43 21.37
CA ILE A 381 -3.17 7.64 20.22
C ILE A 381 -1.75 7.10 20.36
N ASN A 382 -1.08 7.38 21.47
CA ASN A 382 0.33 7.02 21.74
C ASN A 382 1.28 7.50 20.64
N LYS A 383 1.09 8.75 20.16
CA LYS A 383 1.94 9.30 19.08
C LYS A 383 3.37 9.59 19.57
N GLY A 384 3.53 9.96 20.85
CA GLY A 384 4.83 10.22 21.47
C GLY A 384 5.55 11.43 20.88
N VAL A 385 4.80 12.46 20.44
CA VAL A 385 5.33 13.77 20.02
C VAL A 385 4.61 14.88 20.76
N THR A 386 5.33 15.94 21.10
CA THR A 386 4.79 17.10 21.81
C THR A 386 4.55 18.29 20.88
N GLU A 387 3.81 19.28 21.37
CA GLU A 387 3.66 20.53 20.65
C GLU A 387 5.01 21.24 20.53
N GLU A 388 5.85 21.18 21.57
CA GLU A 388 7.19 21.78 21.60
C GLU A 388 8.09 21.16 20.52
N ASP A 389 7.99 19.85 20.28
CA ASP A 389 8.72 19.18 19.20
C ASP A 389 8.32 19.72 17.83
N LEU A 390 7.00 19.90 17.60
CA LEU A 390 6.50 20.48 16.36
C LEU A 390 7.00 21.92 16.17
N ILE A 391 6.85 22.76 17.20
CA ILE A 391 7.25 24.18 17.15
C ILE A 391 8.75 24.32 16.90
N ARG A 392 9.58 23.51 17.60
CA ARG A 392 11.03 23.46 17.39
C ARG A 392 11.35 23.08 15.94
N SER A 393 10.79 21.98 15.45
CA SER A 393 11.08 21.45 14.11
C SER A 393 10.71 22.42 13.00
N VAL A 394 9.54 23.07 13.09
CA VAL A 394 9.11 24.03 12.06
C VAL A 394 9.91 25.34 12.14
N THR A 395 10.27 25.78 13.35
CA THR A 395 11.09 27.00 13.54
C THR A 395 12.46 26.80 12.92
N ASP A 396 13.13 25.68 13.22
CA ASP A 396 14.42 25.32 12.66
C ASP A 396 14.36 25.22 11.13
N ALA A 397 13.31 24.62 10.59
CA ALA A 397 13.12 24.53 9.14
C ALA A 397 12.93 25.91 8.50
N PHE A 398 12.09 26.78 9.07
CA PHE A 398 11.86 28.11 8.54
C PHE A 398 13.11 28.98 8.61
N ASP A 399 13.91 28.87 9.69
CA ASP A 399 15.18 29.58 9.82
C ASP A 399 16.21 29.11 8.77
N GLN A 400 16.10 27.88 8.32
CA GLN A 400 16.91 27.33 7.23
C GLN A 400 16.33 27.62 5.83
N GLY A 401 15.25 28.39 5.73
CA GLY A 401 14.68 28.88 4.49
C GLY A 401 13.63 27.97 3.86
N TRP A 402 12.98 27.10 4.64
CA TRP A 402 11.72 26.48 4.20
C TRP A 402 10.60 27.52 4.24
N SER A 403 9.61 27.36 3.34
CA SER A 403 8.39 28.18 3.32
C SER A 403 7.13 27.36 3.12
N ALA A 404 7.26 26.05 2.90
CA ALA A 404 6.12 25.16 2.71
C ALA A 404 6.15 24.03 3.75
N VAL A 405 5.03 23.88 4.48
CA VAL A 405 4.85 22.82 5.49
C VAL A 405 3.50 22.14 5.23
N LYS A 406 3.50 20.80 5.27
CA LYS A 406 2.29 19.99 5.23
C LYS A 406 2.12 19.27 6.55
N LEU A 407 0.96 19.44 7.18
CA LEU A 407 0.59 18.85 8.46
C LEU A 407 -0.50 17.81 8.23
N TYR A 408 -0.27 16.57 8.67
CA TYR A 408 -1.27 15.51 8.62
C TYR A 408 -1.97 15.33 9.95
N PHE A 409 -3.30 15.15 9.88
CA PHE A 409 -4.17 14.88 11.01
C PHE A 409 -5.19 13.80 10.67
N MET A 410 -5.80 13.23 11.71
CA MET A 410 -6.97 12.36 11.60
C MET A 410 -8.14 12.99 12.35
N LEU A 411 -9.35 12.78 11.82
CA LEU A 411 -10.62 13.13 12.44
C LEU A 411 -11.35 11.85 12.85
N GLY A 412 -12.01 11.85 13.99
CA GLY A 412 -12.75 10.69 14.48
C GLY A 412 -11.91 9.72 15.30
N LEU A 413 -10.78 10.16 15.83
CA LEU A 413 -9.97 9.36 16.75
C LEU A 413 -10.76 9.02 18.03
N PRO A 414 -10.51 7.84 18.63
CA PRO A 414 -11.15 7.48 19.90
C PRO A 414 -11.01 8.58 20.96
N THR A 415 -12.13 8.95 21.59
CA THR A 415 -12.27 10.04 22.59
C THR A 415 -12.10 11.46 22.07
N GLU A 416 -12.05 11.68 20.74
CA GLU A 416 -11.92 13.01 20.14
C GLU A 416 -13.14 13.87 20.48
N THR A 417 -12.89 15.13 20.84
CA THR A 417 -13.89 16.17 21.08
C THR A 417 -13.77 17.31 20.06
N ASP A 418 -14.75 18.19 19.98
CA ASP A 418 -14.68 19.39 19.14
C ASP A 418 -13.50 20.30 19.50
N ASP A 419 -13.10 20.35 20.78
CA ASP A 419 -11.92 21.09 21.21
C ASP A 419 -10.62 20.49 20.64
N ASP A 420 -10.55 19.16 20.50
CA ASP A 420 -9.41 18.51 19.87
C ASP A 420 -9.33 18.83 18.37
N VAL A 421 -10.48 18.92 17.71
CA VAL A 421 -10.57 19.31 16.30
C VAL A 421 -10.15 20.78 16.12
N LEU A 422 -10.64 21.70 16.99
CA LEU A 422 -10.22 23.10 16.98
C LEU A 422 -8.73 23.26 17.30
N GLY A 423 -8.16 22.39 18.13
CA GLY A 423 -6.73 22.32 18.41
C GLY A 423 -5.87 22.14 17.15
N ILE A 424 -6.39 21.54 16.07
CA ILE A 424 -5.70 21.46 14.77
C ILE A 424 -5.50 22.87 14.19
N ALA A 425 -6.53 23.72 14.24
CA ALA A 425 -6.43 25.10 13.76
C ALA A 425 -5.47 25.92 14.64
N ASP A 426 -5.48 25.73 15.96
CA ASP A 426 -4.54 26.38 16.87
C ASP A 426 -3.09 26.00 16.56
N LEU A 427 -2.81 24.72 16.30
CA LEU A 427 -1.48 24.27 15.88
C LEU A 427 -1.06 24.91 14.54
N ALA A 428 -1.96 24.98 13.55
CA ALA A 428 -1.67 25.60 12.27
C ALA A 428 -1.33 27.09 12.42
N GLU A 429 -2.05 27.83 13.29
CA GLU A 429 -1.75 29.24 13.59
C GLU A 429 -0.42 29.38 14.36
N LYS A 430 -0.10 28.49 15.30
CA LYS A 430 1.21 28.46 15.97
C LYS A 430 2.35 28.24 14.98
N VAL A 431 2.21 27.29 14.06
CA VAL A 431 3.19 27.06 12.98
C VAL A 431 3.34 28.31 12.10
N ARG A 432 2.24 28.97 11.77
CA ARG A 432 2.27 30.23 11.04
C ARG A 432 3.04 31.34 11.80
N ARG A 433 2.83 31.46 13.11
CA ARG A 433 3.55 32.42 13.96
C ARG A 433 5.05 32.13 13.99
N CYS A 434 5.48 30.87 14.03
CA CYS A 434 6.88 30.51 13.95
C CYS A 434 7.53 31.05 12.69
N TYR A 435 6.88 30.94 11.52
CA TYR A 435 7.42 31.53 10.30
C TYR A 435 7.58 33.05 10.40
N PHE A 436 6.61 33.76 10.95
CA PHE A 436 6.67 35.22 11.08
C PHE A 436 7.61 35.69 12.19
N SER A 437 8.04 34.83 13.12
CA SER A 437 9.06 35.15 14.12
C SER A 437 10.48 35.17 13.53
N ILE A 438 10.70 34.51 12.38
CA ILE A 438 11.99 34.57 11.68
C ILE A 438 12.18 35.97 11.07
N PRO A 439 13.36 36.60 11.23
CA PRO A 439 13.67 37.90 10.62
C PRO A 439 13.41 37.89 9.10
N LYS A 440 12.86 38.98 8.58
CA LYS A 440 12.43 39.08 7.16
C LYS A 440 13.57 38.78 6.19
N GLU A 441 14.80 39.14 6.55
CA GLU A 441 16.02 38.97 5.77
C GLU A 441 16.45 37.49 5.65
N ARG A 442 16.07 36.65 6.62
CA ARG A 442 16.39 35.22 6.66
C ARG A 442 15.23 34.36 6.19
N ARG A 443 14.04 34.91 6.15
CA ARG A 443 12.80 34.20 5.88
C ARG A 443 12.58 34.02 4.36
N ALA A 444 12.47 32.78 3.89
CA ALA A 444 12.09 32.52 2.51
C ALA A 444 10.68 33.06 2.21
N PRO A 445 10.43 33.67 1.05
CA PRO A 445 9.11 34.21 0.72
C PRO A 445 8.08 33.10 0.42
N GLY A 446 6.79 33.44 0.59
CA GLY A 446 5.70 32.59 0.11
C GLY A 446 5.35 31.43 1.06
N LEU A 447 5.03 31.78 2.34
CA LEU A 447 4.50 30.78 3.29
C LEU A 447 3.31 30.03 2.71
N ARG A 448 3.38 28.69 2.77
CA ARG A 448 2.26 27.80 2.50
C ARG A 448 2.18 26.73 3.59
N ILE A 449 1.07 26.68 4.28
CA ILE A 449 0.75 25.61 5.24
C ILE A 449 -0.42 24.83 4.65
N THR A 450 -0.25 23.52 4.49
CA THR A 450 -1.33 22.62 4.11
C THR A 450 -1.69 21.76 5.31
N VAL A 451 -2.92 21.88 5.79
CA VAL A 451 -3.53 20.95 6.75
C VAL A 451 -4.26 19.87 5.96
N SER A 452 -3.88 18.63 6.14
CA SER A 452 -4.52 17.48 5.50
C SER A 452 -5.10 16.59 6.58
N ALA A 453 -6.42 16.38 6.59
CA ALA A 453 -7.10 15.53 7.54
C ALA A 453 -7.77 14.35 6.83
N SER A 454 -7.45 13.13 7.28
CA SER A 454 -8.14 11.90 6.90
C SER A 454 -9.11 11.49 8.00
N VAL A 455 -10.11 10.67 7.65
CA VAL A 455 -10.98 10.04 8.65
C VAL A 455 -10.26 8.85 9.26
N PHE A 456 -10.37 8.68 10.57
CA PHE A 456 -9.85 7.50 11.25
C PHE A 456 -10.63 6.27 10.83
N VAL A 457 -9.91 5.25 10.37
CA VAL A 457 -10.43 3.93 10.06
C VAL A 457 -9.79 2.93 11.02
N PRO A 458 -10.56 2.24 11.87
CA PRO A 458 -10.01 1.20 12.73
C PRO A 458 -9.55 0.01 11.89
N LYS A 459 -8.26 -0.29 11.94
CA LYS A 459 -7.64 -1.40 11.20
C LYS A 459 -7.42 -2.60 12.13
N ASN A 460 -7.55 -3.80 11.57
CA ASN A 460 -7.21 -5.05 12.26
C ASN A 460 -5.75 -5.06 12.73
N ASP A 461 -5.44 -5.91 13.71
CA ASP A 461 -4.12 -6.03 14.36
C ASP A 461 -3.62 -4.76 15.07
N THR A 462 -4.48 -3.75 15.27
CA THR A 462 -4.14 -2.54 16.03
C THR A 462 -4.82 -2.51 17.38
N PRO A 463 -4.26 -1.79 18.39
CA PRO A 463 -4.97 -1.55 19.65
C PRO A 463 -6.35 -0.90 19.48
N PHE A 464 -6.56 -0.14 18.41
CA PHE A 464 -7.83 0.52 18.09
C PHE A 464 -8.75 -0.28 17.17
N GLN A 465 -8.42 -1.52 16.84
CA GLN A 465 -9.28 -2.37 15.99
C GLN A 465 -10.72 -2.51 16.52
N TRP A 466 -10.89 -2.39 17.86
CA TRP A 466 -12.16 -2.52 18.55
C TRP A 466 -12.88 -1.18 18.78
N SER A 467 -12.28 -0.06 18.36
CA SER A 467 -12.89 1.25 18.52
C SER A 467 -13.96 1.46 17.46
N PRO A 468 -15.08 2.16 17.81
CA PRO A 468 -16.06 2.55 16.80
C PRO A 468 -15.42 3.54 15.82
N GLN A 469 -15.85 3.48 14.57
CA GLN A 469 -15.67 4.58 13.64
C GLN A 469 -16.80 5.60 13.88
N LEU A 470 -16.52 6.89 13.68
CA LEU A 470 -17.57 7.89 13.73
C LEU A 470 -18.57 7.69 12.58
N ASP A 471 -19.84 7.94 12.89
CA ASP A 471 -20.86 7.99 11.85
C ASP A 471 -20.63 9.15 10.87
N TYR A 472 -21.29 9.06 9.73
CA TYR A 472 -21.16 10.00 8.64
C TYR A 472 -21.40 11.46 9.05
N GLU A 473 -22.48 11.71 9.80
CA GLU A 473 -22.89 13.07 10.21
C GLU A 473 -21.87 13.68 11.17
N ALA A 474 -21.35 12.90 12.12
CA ALA A 474 -20.32 13.35 13.03
C ALA A 474 -18.99 13.68 12.32
N VAL A 475 -18.61 12.90 11.30
CA VAL A 475 -17.43 13.22 10.47
C VAL A 475 -17.64 14.52 9.72
N VAL A 476 -18.79 14.70 9.06
CA VAL A 476 -19.13 15.94 8.34
C VAL A 476 -19.12 17.15 9.27
N HIS A 477 -19.69 17.01 10.48
CA HIS A 477 -19.67 18.07 11.50
C HIS A 477 -18.22 18.50 11.80
N ARG A 478 -17.33 17.55 12.09
CA ARG A 478 -15.92 17.84 12.40
C ARG A 478 -15.16 18.46 11.25
N GLN A 479 -15.39 18.00 10.03
CA GLN A 479 -14.81 18.58 8.83
C GLN A 479 -15.25 20.04 8.63
N GLN A 480 -16.54 20.34 8.85
CA GLN A 480 -17.07 21.71 8.75
C GLN A 480 -16.51 22.61 9.85
N LEU A 481 -16.46 22.13 11.09
CA LEU A 481 -15.89 22.84 12.23
C LEU A 481 -14.43 23.24 11.94
N LEU A 482 -13.61 22.28 11.51
CA LEU A 482 -12.21 22.52 11.19
C LEU A 482 -12.07 23.47 9.99
N LYS A 483 -12.87 23.30 8.95
CA LYS A 483 -12.87 24.18 7.76
C LYS A 483 -13.17 25.63 8.12
N GLN A 484 -14.16 25.85 8.98
CA GLN A 484 -14.51 27.20 9.46
C GLN A 484 -13.38 27.82 10.31
N ALA A 485 -12.75 27.03 11.18
CA ALA A 485 -11.63 27.51 11.99
C ALA A 485 -10.42 27.89 11.12
N LEU A 486 -10.02 27.01 10.19
CA LEU A 486 -8.86 27.21 9.31
C LEU A 486 -9.08 28.36 8.29
N SER A 487 -10.31 28.60 7.84
CA SER A 487 -10.61 29.69 6.89
C SER A 487 -10.25 31.08 7.41
N ARG A 488 -10.14 31.25 8.74
CA ARG A 488 -9.74 32.49 9.40
C ARG A 488 -8.22 32.71 9.41
N ILE A 489 -7.43 31.69 9.02
CA ILE A 489 -5.96 31.72 9.09
C ILE A 489 -5.39 31.91 7.68
N LYS A 490 -4.78 33.08 7.41
CA LYS A 490 -4.21 33.38 6.09
C LYS A 490 -3.01 32.46 5.77
N GLY A 491 -2.98 31.92 4.57
CA GLY A 491 -1.87 31.08 4.08
C GLY A 491 -1.96 29.62 4.52
N VAL A 492 -3.14 29.19 4.99
CA VAL A 492 -3.43 27.81 5.32
C VAL A 492 -4.45 27.24 4.33
N ASP A 493 -4.08 26.16 3.66
CA ASP A 493 -4.96 25.38 2.79
C ASP A 493 -5.44 24.12 3.53
N PHE A 494 -6.74 23.81 3.44
CA PHE A 494 -7.32 22.62 4.04
C PHE A 494 -7.66 21.57 2.98
N LYS A 495 -7.19 20.34 3.18
CA LYS A 495 -7.51 19.17 2.36
C LYS A 495 -8.09 18.06 3.24
N TYR A 496 -9.17 17.43 2.79
CA TYR A 496 -9.81 16.33 3.49
C TYR A 496 -10.44 15.36 2.48
N HIS A 497 -10.67 14.13 2.93
CA HIS A 497 -11.33 13.08 2.15
C HIS A 497 -12.84 13.07 2.46
N ALA A 498 -13.64 12.66 1.48
CA ALA A 498 -15.06 12.44 1.69
C ALA A 498 -15.27 11.29 2.71
N PRO A 499 -16.26 11.39 3.61
CA PRO A 499 -16.48 10.36 4.63
C PRO A 499 -16.97 9.04 4.04
N ASP A 500 -17.68 9.06 2.90
CA ASP A 500 -18.24 7.90 2.21
C ASP A 500 -17.19 6.82 1.92
N LEU A 501 -16.03 7.24 1.42
CA LEU A 501 -14.92 6.34 1.10
C LEU A 501 -14.41 5.65 2.38
N SER A 502 -14.21 6.42 3.44
CA SER A 502 -13.73 5.89 4.72
C SER A 502 -14.75 4.98 5.40
N TYR A 503 -16.04 5.19 5.13
CA TYR A 503 -17.11 4.33 5.58
C TYR A 503 -16.97 2.93 4.97
N ILE A 504 -16.91 2.83 3.65
CA ILE A 504 -16.75 1.54 2.95
C ILE A 504 -15.39 0.89 3.30
N GLU A 505 -14.33 1.69 3.39
CA GLU A 505 -13.00 1.20 3.81
C GLU A 505 -13.07 0.47 5.17
N ALA A 506 -13.77 1.05 6.16
CA ALA A 506 -13.90 0.45 7.49
C ALA A 506 -14.68 -0.86 7.47
N VAL A 507 -15.73 -0.96 6.65
CA VAL A 507 -16.49 -2.20 6.47
C VAL A 507 -15.55 -3.32 6.01
N PHE A 508 -14.75 -3.10 4.97
CA PHE A 508 -13.84 -4.13 4.44
C PHE A 508 -12.61 -4.37 5.31
N ALA A 509 -12.10 -3.35 6.00
CA ALA A 509 -10.98 -3.52 6.93
C ALA A 509 -11.30 -4.40 8.14
N ARG A 510 -12.58 -4.49 8.53
CA ARG A 510 -13.06 -5.23 9.72
C ARG A 510 -13.97 -6.40 9.38
N GLY A 511 -14.31 -6.53 8.11
CA GLY A 511 -15.31 -7.44 7.64
C GLY A 511 -14.87 -8.90 7.58
N ASP A 512 -15.85 -9.76 7.47
CA ASP A 512 -15.67 -11.20 7.33
C ASP A 512 -16.02 -11.68 5.90
N ARG A 513 -15.99 -13.00 5.69
CA ARG A 513 -16.19 -13.62 4.36
C ARG A 513 -17.57 -13.40 3.75
N ARG A 514 -18.58 -13.02 4.54
CA ARG A 514 -19.93 -12.69 4.03
C ARG A 514 -19.90 -11.45 3.13
N LEU A 515 -18.95 -10.54 3.35
CA LEU A 515 -18.78 -9.34 2.52
C LEU A 515 -18.38 -9.64 1.07
N ALA A 516 -17.95 -10.86 0.78
CA ALA A 516 -17.62 -11.26 -0.59
C ALA A 516 -18.83 -11.11 -1.54
N ASP A 517 -20.04 -11.38 -1.06
CA ASP A 517 -21.25 -11.23 -1.86
C ASP A 517 -21.55 -9.76 -2.19
N ALA A 518 -21.39 -8.86 -1.21
CA ALA A 518 -21.52 -7.42 -1.43
C ALA A 518 -20.43 -6.88 -2.36
N LEU A 519 -19.19 -7.35 -2.21
CA LEU A 519 -18.07 -6.99 -3.07
C LEU A 519 -18.33 -7.38 -4.53
N GLU A 520 -18.72 -8.63 -4.77
CA GLU A 520 -19.07 -9.11 -6.10
C GLU A 520 -20.25 -8.33 -6.68
N ARG A 521 -21.26 -8.04 -5.86
CA ARG A 521 -22.42 -7.27 -6.30
C ARG A 521 -22.08 -5.83 -6.65
N ALA A 522 -21.27 -5.16 -5.84
CA ALA A 522 -20.78 -3.80 -6.11
C ALA A 522 -19.99 -3.74 -7.43
N TRP A 523 -19.07 -4.70 -7.64
CA TRP A 523 -18.36 -4.82 -8.90
C TRP A 523 -19.32 -5.03 -10.10
N ARG A 524 -20.32 -5.89 -9.99
CA ARG A 524 -21.34 -6.10 -11.04
C ARG A 524 -22.21 -4.86 -11.31
N LEU A 525 -22.37 -3.98 -10.31
CA LEU A 525 -23.02 -2.67 -10.45
C LEU A 525 -22.07 -1.61 -11.06
N GLY A 526 -20.82 -1.95 -11.32
CA GLY A 526 -19.83 -1.11 -11.99
C GLY A 526 -18.87 -0.38 -11.08
N CYS A 527 -18.79 -0.72 -9.78
CA CYS A 527 -17.75 -0.19 -8.89
C CYS A 527 -16.38 -0.69 -9.32
N ARG A 528 -15.47 0.24 -9.55
CA ARG A 528 -14.08 0.00 -9.98
C ARG A 528 -13.24 1.20 -9.58
N PHE A 529 -11.97 1.00 -9.28
CA PHE A 529 -11.06 2.07 -8.89
C PHE A 529 -11.62 2.91 -7.74
N ASP A 530 -12.23 2.23 -6.75
CA ASP A 530 -12.91 2.90 -5.63
C ASP A 530 -11.98 3.78 -4.78
N GLY A 531 -10.66 3.58 -4.85
CA GLY A 531 -9.66 4.47 -4.28
C GLY A 531 -9.49 5.80 -5.00
N TRP A 532 -10.11 5.99 -6.18
CA TRP A 532 -10.04 7.20 -6.99
C TRP A 532 -11.35 7.98 -6.87
N SER A 533 -11.28 9.20 -6.38
CA SER A 533 -12.46 10.02 -6.02
C SER A 533 -13.41 10.31 -7.18
N ASP A 534 -12.93 10.28 -8.42
CA ASP A 534 -13.72 10.45 -9.65
C ASP A 534 -14.38 9.16 -10.13
N GLN A 535 -13.97 8.00 -9.60
CA GLN A 535 -14.52 6.68 -9.93
C GLN A 535 -15.38 6.10 -8.81
N PHE A 536 -15.20 6.54 -7.58
CA PHE A 536 -15.90 6.01 -6.40
C PHE A 536 -17.41 6.26 -6.49
N ARG A 537 -18.20 5.20 -6.30
CA ARG A 537 -19.68 5.21 -6.42
C ARG A 537 -20.34 4.72 -5.14
N TYR A 538 -20.48 5.61 -4.19
CA TYR A 538 -21.06 5.28 -2.89
C TYR A 538 -22.49 4.72 -2.98
N ASP A 539 -23.33 5.30 -3.84
CA ASP A 539 -24.71 4.86 -4.10
C ASP A 539 -24.80 3.40 -4.59
N MET A 540 -23.85 2.98 -5.43
CA MET A 540 -23.77 1.59 -5.91
C MET A 540 -23.33 0.62 -4.81
N TRP A 541 -22.45 1.08 -3.92
CA TRP A 541 -22.06 0.29 -2.74
C TRP A 541 -23.24 0.08 -1.79
N LEU A 542 -24.01 1.14 -1.46
CA LEU A 542 -25.21 0.99 -0.63
C LEU A 542 -26.24 0.04 -1.26
N LYS A 543 -26.45 0.16 -2.58
CA LYS A 543 -27.30 -0.75 -3.33
C LYS A 543 -26.79 -2.20 -3.29
N ALA A 544 -25.50 -2.42 -3.36
CA ALA A 544 -24.92 -3.76 -3.27
C ALA A 544 -25.19 -4.40 -1.90
N PHE A 545 -25.07 -3.65 -0.82
CA PHE A 545 -25.40 -4.11 0.53
C PHE A 545 -26.90 -4.43 0.66
N GLU A 546 -27.77 -3.53 0.18
CA GLU A 546 -29.23 -3.77 0.18
C GLU A 546 -29.61 -5.06 -0.57
N GLU A 547 -29.09 -5.25 -1.80
CA GLU A 547 -29.41 -6.39 -2.64
C GLU A 547 -28.85 -7.72 -2.12
N THR A 548 -27.81 -7.68 -1.30
CA THR A 548 -27.24 -8.87 -0.65
C THR A 548 -27.77 -9.12 0.76
N GLY A 549 -28.59 -8.20 1.28
CA GLY A 549 -29.15 -8.30 2.62
C GLY A 549 -28.13 -8.16 3.74
N LEU A 550 -26.99 -7.54 3.44
CA LEU A 550 -25.92 -7.26 4.40
C LEU A 550 -26.06 -5.83 4.92
N ASP A 551 -25.92 -5.67 6.24
CA ASP A 551 -25.93 -4.36 6.89
C ASP A 551 -24.50 -3.86 7.07
N PRO A 552 -24.06 -2.80 6.33
CA PRO A 552 -22.73 -2.24 6.52
C PRO A 552 -22.55 -1.64 7.90
N ASP A 553 -23.61 -1.15 8.57
CA ASP A 553 -23.53 -0.60 9.91
C ASP A 553 -23.18 -1.67 10.95
N PHE A 554 -23.39 -2.94 10.67
CA PHE A 554 -22.92 -4.03 11.53
C PHE A 554 -21.41 -3.98 11.78
N TYR A 555 -20.63 -3.50 10.81
CA TYR A 555 -19.17 -3.42 10.89
C TYR A 555 -18.65 -2.08 11.45
N HIS A 556 -19.51 -1.09 11.69
CA HIS A 556 -19.15 0.28 12.08
C HIS A 556 -19.04 0.54 13.58
N PRO A 557 -20.02 0.18 14.42
CA PRO A 557 -20.05 0.63 15.80
C PRO A 557 -19.32 -0.32 16.72
N GLY A 558 -18.04 -0.25 16.90
CA GLY A 558 -17.33 -0.95 17.99
C GLY A 558 -17.72 -2.43 18.23
N THR A 559 -18.71 -2.90 17.50
CA THR A 559 -19.13 -4.29 17.43
C THR A 559 -18.12 -4.98 16.54
N ILE A 560 -17.57 -6.05 17.01
CA ILE A 560 -16.59 -6.81 16.27
C ILE A 560 -17.33 -7.98 15.68
N ALA A 561 -17.28 -8.03 14.36
CA ALA A 561 -17.69 -9.22 13.65
C ALA A 561 -16.80 -10.40 14.00
#